data_bcf925ce22768c4358a92f6c2a336cb2
#
_entry.id   bcf925ce22768c4358a92f6c2a336cb2
#
_cell.length_a   1.000
_cell.length_b   1.000
_cell.length_c   1.000
_cell.angle_alpha   90.00
_cell.angle_beta   90.00
_cell.angle_gamma   90.00
#
_symmetry.space_group_name_H-M   'P 1'
#
loop_
_entity.id
_entity.type
_entity.pdbx_description
1 polymer ?
#
loop_
_entity_poly.entity_id
_entity_poly.type
_entity_poly.pdbx_seq_one_letter_code
_entity_poly.pdbx_strand_id
1 'polypeptide(L)'
;MKILYVASEARPFVKTGGLGDVMGALPKTVASMKNDCRVIIPLYEEIPQEYRQTMRFVGSTYVDLSWRRQYLGVFEYTVDNVVYYFIDNEYYFKRKGLYGHFDDGERFAFFSKAILEACSVTGFYPDVIHANDWHTALVPVFLDIFYRNVEGLRNTKTVFTIHNIEFQGKYDKYLAGDILGIPENWRSIVECDDDVNYMKAGIERANIVTTVSKTYAEEIKDPYYAYGLAGILNARDYKIRGVV
;
A
#
# COMPACT_ATOMS: atom_id res chain seq x y z
N MET A 1 11.10 -5.52 16.34
CA MET A 1 10.63 -5.82 14.98
C MET A 1 10.70 -4.56 14.14
N LYS A 2 11.05 -4.69 12.86
CA LYS A 2 11.00 -3.58 11.88
C LYS A 2 9.66 -3.65 11.14
N ILE A 3 8.85 -2.60 11.22
CA ILE A 3 7.52 -2.56 10.62
C ILE A 3 7.42 -1.36 9.69
N LEU A 4 7.06 -1.59 8.43
CA LEU A 4 6.78 -0.55 7.45
C LEU A 4 5.27 -0.45 7.22
N TYR A 5 4.66 0.61 7.70
CA TYR A 5 3.29 0.98 7.38
C TYR A 5 3.24 1.68 6.04
N VAL A 6 2.40 1.22 5.15
CA VAL A 6 2.26 1.82 3.81
C VAL A 6 0.80 2.20 3.58
N ALA A 7 0.58 3.44 3.18
CA ALA A 7 -0.75 4.01 3.01
C ALA A 7 -0.74 5.13 1.98
N SER A 8 -1.91 5.48 1.50
CA SER A 8 -2.08 6.61 0.58
C SER A 8 -2.14 7.96 1.28
N GLU A 9 -2.35 8.00 2.59
CA GLU A 9 -2.44 9.22 3.40
C GLU A 9 -1.97 8.98 4.84
N ALA A 10 -1.45 10.01 5.51
CA ALA A 10 -1.09 9.97 6.92
C ALA A 10 -1.05 11.38 7.54
N ARG A 11 -1.62 11.56 8.73
CA ARG A 11 -1.38 12.77 9.54
C ARG A 11 0.05 12.80 10.05
N PRO A 12 0.63 13.99 10.21
CA PRO A 12 0.04 15.33 10.05
C PRO A 12 0.11 15.86 8.60
N PHE A 13 0.62 15.10 7.64
CA PHE A 13 0.98 15.57 6.30
C PHE A 13 -0.22 15.78 5.39
N VAL A 14 -1.05 14.76 5.24
CA VAL A 14 -2.22 14.80 4.36
C VAL A 14 -3.25 13.77 4.81
N LYS A 15 -4.54 14.14 4.74
CA LYS A 15 -5.65 13.21 5.00
C LYS A 15 -6.92 13.64 4.28
N THR A 16 -7.71 12.67 3.88
CA THR A 16 -9.07 12.85 3.38
C THR A 16 -10.09 12.12 4.24
N GLY A 17 -9.66 11.06 4.95
CA GLY A 17 -10.54 10.20 5.73
C GLY A 17 -9.89 9.64 7.01
N GLY A 18 -10.50 8.58 7.54
CA GLY A 18 -10.05 7.92 8.77
C GLY A 18 -8.72 7.20 8.64
N LEU A 19 -8.32 6.81 7.42
CA LEU A 19 -7.04 6.16 7.17
C LEU A 19 -5.86 7.06 7.62
N GLY A 20 -5.94 8.36 7.28
CA GLY A 20 -4.91 9.32 7.69
C GLY A 20 -4.78 9.45 9.21
N ASP A 21 -5.88 9.35 9.96
CA ASP A 21 -5.87 9.37 11.43
C ASP A 21 -5.22 8.09 11.99
N VAL A 22 -5.56 6.93 11.44
CA VAL A 22 -4.95 5.64 11.84
C VAL A 22 -3.44 5.67 11.60
N MET A 23 -3.00 6.16 10.43
CA MET A 23 -1.57 6.25 10.09
C MET A 23 -0.81 7.30 10.90
N GLY A 24 -1.49 8.28 11.47
CA GLY A 24 -0.90 9.22 12.43
C GLY A 24 -0.79 8.68 13.85
N ALA A 25 -1.56 7.66 14.22
CA ALA A 25 -1.66 7.15 15.59
C ALA A 25 -1.03 5.75 15.79
N LEU A 26 -1.41 4.79 14.92
CA LEU A 26 -1.01 3.38 15.09
C LEU A 26 0.51 3.16 15.03
N PRO A 27 1.27 3.70 14.07
CA PRO A 27 2.71 3.51 14.02
C PRO A 27 3.42 4.02 15.27
N LYS A 28 3.00 5.18 15.80
CA LYS A 28 3.50 5.77 17.05
C LYS A 28 3.23 4.86 18.25
N THR A 29 2.01 4.34 18.36
CA THR A 29 1.63 3.44 19.44
C THR A 29 2.46 2.15 19.42
N VAL A 30 2.61 1.54 18.23
CA VAL A 30 3.39 0.31 18.09
C VAL A 30 4.89 0.55 18.28
N ALA A 31 5.40 1.73 17.89
CA ALA A 31 6.78 2.13 18.17
C ALA A 31 7.08 2.24 19.66
N SER A 32 6.11 2.72 20.46
CA SER A 32 6.26 2.80 21.94
C SER A 32 6.45 1.41 22.59
N MET A 33 6.08 0.34 21.88
CA MET A 33 6.30 -1.06 22.31
C MET A 33 7.68 -1.60 21.87
N LYS A 34 8.66 -0.72 21.64
CA LYS A 34 10.04 -1.05 21.24
C LYS A 34 10.17 -1.69 19.85
N ASN A 35 9.31 -1.31 18.92
CA ASN A 35 9.44 -1.66 17.50
C ASN A 35 10.02 -0.47 16.72
N ASP A 36 10.81 -0.75 15.65
CA ASP A 36 11.22 0.25 14.67
C ASP A 36 10.10 0.36 13.62
N CYS A 37 9.21 1.35 13.83
CA CYS A 37 8.07 1.61 12.98
C CYS A 37 8.38 2.78 12.05
N ARG A 38 8.13 2.59 10.76
CA ARG A 38 8.23 3.63 9.75
C ARG A 38 6.97 3.66 8.90
N VAL A 39 6.68 4.82 8.34
CA VAL A 39 5.52 5.04 7.47
C VAL A 39 5.99 5.47 6.10
N ILE A 40 5.34 5.04 5.04
CA ILE A 40 5.61 5.49 3.68
C ILE A 40 4.30 5.91 3.01
N ILE A 41 4.30 7.12 2.42
CA ILE A 41 3.18 7.70 1.68
C ILE A 41 3.69 8.38 0.41
N PRO A 42 2.84 8.67 -0.58
CA PRO A 42 3.23 9.51 -1.71
C PRO A 42 3.57 10.95 -1.29
N LEU A 43 4.49 11.59 -2.00
CA LEU A 43 4.82 13.02 -1.84
C LEU A 43 3.82 13.88 -2.62
N TYR A 44 2.59 13.99 -2.13
CA TYR A 44 1.56 14.79 -2.78
C TYR A 44 1.87 16.30 -2.77
N GLU A 45 1.35 17.01 -3.77
CA GLU A 45 1.46 18.48 -3.84
C GLU A 45 0.81 19.16 -2.63
N GLU A 46 -0.25 18.57 -2.06
CA GLU A 46 -1.02 19.11 -0.95
C GLU A 46 -0.34 19.00 0.42
N ILE A 47 0.77 18.28 0.52
CA ILE A 47 1.57 18.27 1.76
C ILE A 47 2.07 19.70 2.03
N PRO A 48 1.79 20.27 3.24
CA PRO A 48 2.15 21.65 3.55
C PRO A 48 3.63 21.95 3.32
N GLN A 49 3.91 23.17 2.81
CA GLN A 49 5.26 23.60 2.46
C GLN A 49 6.22 23.58 3.65
N GLU A 50 5.73 23.81 4.85
CA GLU A 50 6.52 23.76 6.09
C GLU A 50 7.18 22.38 6.29
N TYR A 51 6.49 21.29 5.91
CA TYR A 51 7.07 19.95 5.92
C TYR A 51 7.99 19.73 4.72
N ARG A 52 7.50 20.05 3.49
CA ARG A 52 8.25 19.80 2.25
C ARG A 52 9.64 20.43 2.23
N GLN A 53 9.76 21.68 2.74
CA GLN A 53 11.02 22.41 2.77
C GLN A 53 12.04 21.87 3.76
N THR A 54 11.59 21.10 4.74
CA THR A 54 12.43 20.55 5.80
C THR A 54 12.65 19.04 5.69
N MET A 55 12.02 18.39 4.69
CA MET A 55 12.27 17.00 4.38
C MET A 55 13.71 16.77 3.91
N ARG A 56 14.32 15.70 4.38
CA ARG A 56 15.66 15.29 3.92
C ARG A 56 15.54 14.37 2.71
N PHE A 57 16.20 14.69 1.63
CA PHE A 57 16.35 13.76 0.50
C PHE A 57 17.25 12.59 0.90
N VAL A 58 16.76 11.37 0.72
CA VAL A 58 17.48 10.13 1.06
C VAL A 58 18.24 9.58 -0.14
N GLY A 59 17.59 9.54 -1.29
CA GLY A 59 18.16 9.02 -2.53
C GLY A 59 17.09 8.79 -3.59
N SER A 60 17.52 8.28 -4.72
CA SER A 60 16.62 8.00 -5.84
C SER A 60 17.02 6.74 -6.59
N THR A 61 16.04 6.18 -7.31
CA THR A 61 16.21 5.05 -8.23
C THR A 61 15.11 5.11 -9.29
N TYR A 62 14.88 4.02 -9.98
CA TYR A 62 13.79 3.88 -10.94
C TYR A 62 12.93 2.66 -10.59
N VAL A 63 11.66 2.74 -10.96
CA VAL A 63 10.69 1.66 -10.87
C VAL A 63 10.34 1.21 -12.28
N ASP A 64 10.57 -0.06 -12.56
CA ASP A 64 10.11 -0.68 -13.80
C ASP A 64 8.66 -1.15 -13.61
N LEU A 65 7.72 -0.46 -14.25
CA LEU A 65 6.29 -0.77 -14.21
C LEU A 65 5.88 -1.31 -15.59
N SER A 66 5.93 -2.63 -15.77
CA SER A 66 5.86 -3.29 -17.07
C SER A 66 6.97 -2.76 -18.01
N TRP A 67 6.61 -2.17 -19.15
CA TRP A 67 7.54 -1.56 -20.09
C TRP A 67 7.95 -0.11 -19.73
N ARG A 68 7.27 0.49 -18.75
CA ARG A 68 7.56 1.86 -18.27
C ARG A 68 8.69 1.85 -17.26
N ARG A 69 9.54 2.87 -17.33
CA ARG A 69 10.58 3.11 -16.34
C ARG A 69 10.38 4.49 -15.73
N GLN A 70 9.95 4.53 -14.48
CA GLN A 70 9.56 5.75 -13.79
C GLN A 70 10.56 6.13 -12.69
N TYR A 71 10.85 7.41 -12.57
CA TYR A 71 11.69 7.93 -11.50
C TYR A 71 11.04 7.71 -10.13
N LEU A 72 11.87 7.37 -9.16
CA LEU A 72 11.52 7.28 -7.74
C LEU A 72 12.52 8.08 -6.93
N GLY A 73 12.09 9.18 -6.32
CA GLY A 73 12.80 9.86 -5.24
C GLY A 73 12.24 9.46 -3.89
N VAL A 74 13.08 9.45 -2.87
CA VAL A 74 12.67 9.19 -1.49
C VAL A 74 13.13 10.33 -0.61
N PHE A 75 12.17 10.96 0.05
CA PHE A 75 12.40 11.94 1.10
C PHE A 75 12.02 11.36 2.45
N GLU A 76 12.55 11.89 3.54
CA GLU A 76 12.16 11.52 4.90
C GLU A 76 11.90 12.72 5.78
N TYR A 77 11.02 12.52 6.77
CA TYR A 77 10.74 13.44 7.86
C TYR A 77 10.40 12.64 9.12
N THR A 78 10.76 13.15 10.30
CA THR A 78 10.50 12.46 11.57
C THR A 78 9.48 13.22 12.40
N VAL A 79 8.43 12.54 12.83
CA VAL A 79 7.41 13.05 13.75
C VAL A 79 7.23 12.05 14.88
N ASP A 80 7.26 12.54 16.13
CA ASP A 80 7.01 11.71 17.32
C ASP A 80 7.86 10.42 17.37
N ASN A 81 9.13 10.52 16.97
CA ASN A 81 10.08 9.40 16.85
C ASN A 81 9.70 8.32 15.82
N VAL A 82 8.76 8.60 14.93
CA VAL A 82 8.45 7.76 13.76
C VAL A 82 9.01 8.42 12.52
N VAL A 83 9.75 7.66 11.72
CA VAL A 83 10.28 8.12 10.43
C VAL A 83 9.20 7.91 9.37
N TYR A 84 8.89 8.98 8.65
CA TYR A 84 8.02 8.98 7.48
C TYR A 84 8.87 9.11 6.22
N TYR A 85 8.66 8.22 5.28
CA TYR A 85 9.21 8.29 3.93
C TYR A 85 8.15 8.80 2.95
N PHE A 86 8.59 9.56 1.97
CA PHE A 86 7.74 10.14 0.93
C PHE A 86 8.25 9.71 -0.44
N ILE A 87 7.38 9.09 -1.22
CA ILE A 87 7.67 8.66 -2.58
C ILE A 87 7.46 9.84 -3.53
N ASP A 88 8.56 10.35 -4.06
CA ASP A 88 8.55 11.45 -5.01
C ASP A 88 8.51 10.93 -6.45
N ASN A 89 7.46 11.33 -7.13
CA ASN A 89 7.31 11.29 -8.57
C ASN A 89 6.30 12.39 -8.96
N GLU A 90 6.80 13.49 -9.51
CA GLU A 90 5.95 14.64 -9.84
C GLU A 90 4.87 14.29 -10.87
N TYR A 91 5.15 13.41 -11.82
CA TYR A 91 4.17 12.99 -12.82
C TYR A 91 2.93 12.38 -12.19
N TYR A 92 3.09 11.54 -11.15
CA TYR A 92 1.98 10.88 -10.49
C TYR A 92 1.39 11.69 -9.32
N PHE A 93 2.19 12.44 -8.56
CA PHE A 93 1.77 12.97 -7.26
C PHE A 93 1.76 14.49 -7.14
N LYS A 94 2.32 15.22 -8.10
CA LYS A 94 2.23 16.67 -8.15
C LYS A 94 0.95 17.11 -8.86
N ARG A 95 -0.18 16.82 -8.23
CA ARG A 95 -1.52 17.03 -8.77
C ARG A 95 -2.46 17.47 -7.66
N LYS A 96 -3.49 18.24 -8.01
CA LYS A 96 -4.55 18.61 -7.07
C LYS A 96 -5.45 17.39 -6.77
N GLY A 97 -5.65 17.09 -5.49
CA GLY A 97 -6.42 15.93 -5.03
C GLY A 97 -5.59 14.65 -4.95
N LEU A 98 -5.83 13.89 -3.89
CA LEU A 98 -5.12 12.63 -3.66
C LEU A 98 -5.60 11.52 -4.60
N TYR A 99 -6.88 11.51 -4.91
CA TYR A 99 -7.60 10.46 -5.61
C TYR A 99 -8.53 11.02 -6.70
N GLY A 100 -9.09 10.12 -7.51
CA GLY A 100 -10.08 10.47 -8.53
C GLY A 100 -9.49 10.86 -9.87
N HIS A 101 -8.23 10.52 -10.11
CA HIS A 101 -7.60 10.69 -11.41
C HIS A 101 -7.86 9.47 -12.30
N PHE A 102 -7.98 9.69 -13.61
CA PHE A 102 -8.26 8.62 -14.56
C PHE A 102 -7.20 7.52 -14.57
N ASP A 103 -5.97 7.85 -14.19
CA ASP A 103 -4.82 6.97 -14.12
C ASP A 103 -4.48 6.46 -12.71
N ASP A 104 -5.42 6.52 -11.76
CA ASP A 104 -5.20 6.05 -10.38
C ASP A 104 -4.74 4.59 -10.32
N GLY A 105 -5.18 3.76 -11.25
CA GLY A 105 -4.68 2.38 -11.37
C GLY A 105 -3.17 2.32 -11.57
N GLU A 106 -2.64 3.11 -12.51
CA GLU A 106 -1.20 3.19 -12.75
C GLU A 106 -0.46 3.89 -11.59
N ARG A 107 -1.00 4.99 -11.08
CA ARG A 107 -0.42 5.75 -9.96
C ARG A 107 -0.16 4.88 -8.73
N PHE A 108 -1.17 4.12 -8.31
CA PHE A 108 -1.05 3.28 -7.11
C PHE A 108 -0.39 1.93 -7.37
N ALA A 109 -0.36 1.46 -8.62
CA ALA A 109 0.54 0.38 -9.03
C ALA A 109 2.01 0.82 -8.93
N PHE A 110 2.34 2.01 -9.47
CA PHE A 110 3.66 2.60 -9.29
C PHE A 110 4.01 2.74 -7.81
N PHE A 111 3.13 3.34 -7.00
CA PHE A 111 3.36 3.53 -5.57
C PHE A 111 3.64 2.21 -4.86
N SER A 112 2.82 1.18 -5.09
CA SER A 112 2.99 -0.14 -4.47
C SER A 112 4.35 -0.78 -4.81
N LYS A 113 4.83 -0.61 -6.03
CA LYS A 113 6.14 -1.13 -6.44
C LYS A 113 7.28 -0.26 -5.94
N ALA A 114 7.09 1.07 -5.94
CA ALA A 114 8.04 2.05 -5.42
C ALA A 114 8.35 1.84 -3.93
N ILE A 115 7.38 1.40 -3.13
CA ILE A 115 7.59 1.02 -1.73
C ILE A 115 8.67 -0.05 -1.58
N LEU A 116 8.65 -1.07 -2.43
CA LEU A 116 9.62 -2.17 -2.37
C LEU A 116 11.02 -1.73 -2.83
N GLU A 117 11.10 -0.89 -3.87
CA GLU A 117 12.36 -0.28 -4.30
C GLU A 117 12.91 0.70 -3.25
N ALA A 118 12.05 1.43 -2.55
CA ALA A 118 12.45 2.35 -1.49
C ALA A 118 13.12 1.65 -0.31
N CYS A 119 12.88 0.36 -0.09
CA CYS A 119 13.60 -0.41 0.92
C CYS A 119 15.11 -0.44 0.65
N SER A 120 15.51 -0.57 -0.63
CA SER A 120 16.92 -0.53 -1.03
C SER A 120 17.50 0.88 -0.90
N VAL A 121 16.75 1.92 -1.31
CA VAL A 121 17.20 3.33 -1.25
C VAL A 121 17.42 3.77 0.19
N THR A 122 16.55 3.35 1.10
CA THR A 122 16.61 3.75 2.52
C THR A 122 17.48 2.84 3.37
N GLY A 123 17.84 1.66 2.88
CA GLY A 123 18.50 0.60 3.67
C GLY A 123 17.57 0.01 4.76
N PHE A 124 16.28 0.29 4.70
CA PHE A 124 15.31 -0.23 5.66
C PHE A 124 14.55 -1.42 5.09
N TYR A 125 14.94 -2.60 5.51
CA TYR A 125 14.29 -3.85 5.14
C TYR A 125 13.39 -4.31 6.29
N PRO A 126 12.05 -4.25 6.12
CA PRO A 126 11.10 -4.55 7.20
C PRO A 126 10.91 -6.06 7.41
N ASP A 127 10.68 -6.46 8.67
CA ASP A 127 10.17 -7.79 8.99
C ASP A 127 8.71 -7.94 8.55
N VAL A 128 7.93 -6.84 8.66
CA VAL A 128 6.53 -6.77 8.26
C VAL A 128 6.24 -5.51 7.47
N ILE A 129 5.56 -5.64 6.33
CA ILE A 129 4.92 -4.54 5.62
C ILE A 129 3.43 -4.59 5.93
N HIS A 130 2.90 -3.48 6.47
CA HIS A 130 1.49 -3.32 6.77
C HIS A 130 0.83 -2.41 5.73
N ALA A 131 0.20 -3.02 4.74
CA ALA A 131 -0.50 -2.35 3.66
C ALA A 131 -1.92 -1.97 4.06
N ASN A 132 -2.40 -0.81 3.61
CA ASN A 132 -3.68 -0.23 4.00
C ASN A 132 -4.49 0.19 2.76
N ASP A 133 -5.67 -0.36 2.62
CA ASP A 133 -6.61 -0.17 1.53
C ASP A 133 -6.06 -0.48 0.11
N TRP A 134 -6.92 -0.35 -0.89
CA TRP A 134 -6.63 -0.75 -2.26
C TRP A 134 -5.40 -0.07 -2.87
N HIS A 135 -5.08 1.15 -2.42
CA HIS A 135 -3.93 1.94 -2.90
C HIS A 135 -2.58 1.25 -2.67
N THR A 136 -2.52 0.34 -1.69
CA THR A 136 -1.31 -0.40 -1.35
C THR A 136 -1.49 -1.92 -1.43
N ALA A 137 -2.65 -2.36 -1.89
CA ALA A 137 -3.02 -3.78 -1.96
C ALA A 137 -2.13 -4.61 -2.91
N LEU A 138 -1.46 -3.96 -3.86
CA LEU A 138 -0.50 -4.64 -4.76
C LEU A 138 0.86 -4.91 -4.11
N VAL A 139 1.18 -4.31 -2.96
CA VAL A 139 2.47 -4.54 -2.28
C VAL A 139 2.72 -6.03 -1.97
N PRO A 140 1.81 -6.78 -1.34
CA PRO A 140 2.01 -8.21 -1.13
C PRO A 140 2.12 -9.02 -2.42
N VAL A 141 1.44 -8.58 -3.49
CA VAL A 141 1.49 -9.23 -4.82
C VAL A 141 2.87 -9.04 -5.45
N PHE A 142 3.32 -7.79 -5.54
CA PHE A 142 4.62 -7.47 -6.14
C PHE A 142 5.77 -8.05 -5.32
N LEU A 143 5.67 -8.04 -3.99
CA LEU A 143 6.65 -8.67 -3.12
C LEU A 143 6.85 -10.15 -3.50
N ASP A 144 5.76 -10.90 -3.70
CA ASP A 144 5.82 -12.31 -4.01
C ASP A 144 6.32 -12.60 -5.43
N ILE A 145 5.89 -11.81 -6.41
CA ILE A 145 6.19 -12.05 -7.82
C ILE A 145 7.60 -11.57 -8.18
N PHE A 146 8.02 -10.39 -7.69
CA PHE A 146 9.21 -9.71 -8.19
C PHE A 146 10.34 -9.55 -7.18
N TYR A 147 10.07 -9.59 -5.86
CA TYR A 147 11.04 -9.17 -4.83
C TYR A 147 11.46 -10.26 -3.84
N ARG A 148 10.92 -11.48 -3.93
CA ARG A 148 11.32 -12.58 -3.02
C ARG A 148 12.79 -13.00 -3.16
N ASN A 149 13.43 -12.66 -4.27
CA ASN A 149 14.85 -12.90 -4.49
C ASN A 149 15.74 -11.76 -3.97
N VAL A 150 15.18 -10.62 -3.58
CA VAL A 150 15.91 -9.54 -2.93
C VAL A 150 16.23 -9.95 -1.49
N GLU A 151 17.52 -9.97 -1.13
CA GLU A 151 17.99 -10.54 0.14
C GLU A 151 17.26 -9.97 1.36
N GLY A 152 17.12 -8.67 1.46
CA GLY A 152 16.44 -8.01 2.58
C GLY A 152 14.93 -8.19 2.62
N LEU A 153 14.28 -8.61 1.53
CA LEU A 153 12.82 -8.76 1.42
C LEU A 153 12.34 -10.22 1.40
N ARG A 154 13.26 -11.16 1.28
CA ARG A 154 12.92 -12.60 1.15
C ARG A 154 11.96 -13.11 2.22
N ASN A 155 12.16 -12.72 3.47
CA ASN A 155 11.42 -13.22 4.62
C ASN A 155 10.34 -12.24 5.12
N THR A 156 10.20 -11.08 4.49
CA THR A 156 9.22 -10.06 4.85
C THR A 156 7.80 -10.62 4.79
N LYS A 157 7.04 -10.43 5.86
CA LYS A 157 5.61 -10.79 5.96
C LYS A 157 4.75 -9.57 5.64
N THR A 158 3.50 -9.83 5.27
CA THR A 158 2.55 -8.78 4.92
C THR A 158 1.28 -8.87 5.74
N VAL A 159 0.84 -7.72 6.24
CA VAL A 159 -0.49 -7.50 6.79
C VAL A 159 -1.21 -6.56 5.83
N PHE A 160 -2.45 -6.85 5.51
CA PHE A 160 -3.30 -6.00 4.67
C PHE A 160 -4.55 -5.61 5.44
N THR A 161 -4.75 -4.30 5.68
CA THR A 161 -5.93 -3.78 6.38
C THR A 161 -6.94 -3.20 5.40
N ILE A 162 -8.18 -3.66 5.51
CA ILE A 162 -9.35 -3.12 4.82
C ILE A 162 -10.04 -2.12 5.75
N HIS A 163 -9.96 -0.83 5.41
CA HIS A 163 -10.68 0.23 6.13
C HIS A 163 -12.07 0.44 5.55
N ASN A 164 -12.19 0.37 4.21
CA ASN A 164 -13.47 0.45 3.52
C ASN A 164 -13.49 -0.48 2.29
N ILE A 165 -14.29 -1.53 2.36
CA ILE A 165 -14.43 -2.55 1.30
C ILE A 165 -15.10 -2.01 0.03
N GLU A 166 -15.81 -0.90 0.10
CA GLU A 166 -16.48 -0.29 -1.04
C GLU A 166 -15.48 0.18 -2.11
N PHE A 167 -14.34 0.73 -1.68
CA PHE A 167 -13.29 1.21 -2.58
C PHE A 167 -12.26 0.11 -2.84
N GLN A 168 -12.29 -0.47 -4.03
CA GLN A 168 -11.55 -1.70 -4.34
C GLN A 168 -10.40 -1.51 -5.32
N GLY A 169 -10.33 -0.37 -6.03
CA GLY A 169 -9.35 -0.20 -7.11
C GLY A 169 -9.63 -1.16 -8.27
N LYS A 170 -10.80 -1.02 -8.90
CA LYS A 170 -11.22 -1.80 -10.07
C LYS A 170 -10.84 -1.07 -11.35
N TYR A 171 -10.20 -1.76 -12.26
CA TYR A 171 -9.73 -1.24 -13.52
C TYR A 171 -9.81 -2.30 -14.61
N ASP A 172 -9.74 -1.86 -15.87
CA ASP A 172 -9.74 -2.74 -17.01
C ASP A 172 -8.68 -3.85 -16.91
N LYS A 173 -9.04 -5.08 -17.27
CA LYS A 173 -8.17 -6.26 -17.20
C LYS A 173 -6.83 -6.13 -17.93
N TYR A 174 -6.76 -5.27 -18.95
CA TYR A 174 -5.50 -5.02 -19.65
C TYR A 174 -4.41 -4.45 -18.76
N LEU A 175 -4.77 -3.81 -17.63
CA LEU A 175 -3.79 -3.32 -16.67
C LEU A 175 -2.90 -4.45 -16.12
N ALA A 176 -3.41 -5.67 -16.01
CA ALA A 176 -2.63 -6.80 -15.48
C ALA A 176 -1.30 -7.01 -16.23
N GLY A 177 -1.33 -6.93 -17.56
CA GLY A 177 -0.12 -7.03 -18.38
C GLY A 177 0.55 -5.69 -18.64
N ASP A 178 -0.22 -4.69 -19.10
CA ASP A 178 0.32 -3.42 -19.60
C ASP A 178 0.90 -2.51 -18.50
N ILE A 179 0.28 -2.49 -17.33
CA ILE A 179 0.70 -1.65 -16.19
C ILE A 179 1.42 -2.47 -15.14
N LEU A 180 0.76 -3.53 -14.63
CA LEU A 180 1.29 -4.29 -13.51
C LEU A 180 2.46 -5.20 -13.90
N GLY A 181 2.55 -5.57 -15.18
CA GLY A 181 3.58 -6.47 -15.68
C GLY A 181 3.49 -7.87 -15.08
N ILE A 182 2.30 -8.28 -14.62
CA ILE A 182 2.10 -9.57 -13.96
C ILE A 182 2.13 -10.68 -15.02
N PRO A 183 3.00 -11.69 -14.86
CA PRO A 183 3.04 -12.84 -15.76
C PRO A 183 1.69 -13.55 -15.82
N GLU A 184 1.34 -14.12 -16.97
CA GLU A 184 0.03 -14.70 -17.25
C GLU A 184 -0.41 -15.74 -16.21
N ASN A 185 0.51 -16.59 -15.77
CA ASN A 185 0.26 -17.60 -14.75
C ASN A 185 -0.05 -17.05 -13.34
N TRP A 186 0.13 -15.74 -13.12
CA TRP A 186 -0.18 -15.05 -11.86
C TRP A 186 -1.40 -14.13 -11.97
N ARG A 187 -1.93 -13.89 -13.16
CA ARG A 187 -3.02 -12.91 -13.39
C ARG A 187 -4.28 -13.19 -12.59
N SER A 188 -4.62 -14.46 -12.38
CA SER A 188 -5.78 -14.85 -11.58
C SER A 188 -5.79 -14.25 -10.15
N ILE A 189 -4.64 -13.77 -9.65
CA ILE A 189 -4.55 -13.11 -8.35
C ILE A 189 -5.22 -11.73 -8.38
N VAL A 190 -5.03 -10.99 -9.48
CA VAL A 190 -5.56 -9.62 -9.64
C VAL A 190 -6.87 -9.58 -10.42
N GLU A 191 -7.13 -10.56 -11.27
CA GLU A 191 -8.34 -10.62 -12.09
C GLU A 191 -9.56 -11.01 -11.24
N CYS A 192 -10.65 -10.29 -11.43
CA CYS A 192 -11.93 -10.53 -10.78
C CYS A 192 -13.04 -10.16 -11.76
N ASP A 193 -13.83 -11.15 -12.16
CA ASP A 193 -14.76 -11.03 -13.27
C ASP A 193 -14.01 -10.59 -14.56
N ASP A 194 -14.45 -9.51 -15.23
CA ASP A 194 -13.78 -8.99 -16.42
C ASP A 194 -12.78 -7.85 -16.12
N ASP A 195 -12.52 -7.55 -14.83
CA ASP A 195 -11.67 -6.47 -14.37
C ASP A 195 -10.43 -6.98 -13.61
N VAL A 196 -9.44 -6.10 -13.38
CA VAL A 196 -8.49 -6.25 -12.27
C VAL A 196 -9.07 -5.59 -11.02
N ASN A 197 -8.85 -6.21 -9.86
CA ASN A 197 -9.29 -5.71 -8.57
C ASN A 197 -8.15 -5.75 -7.57
N TYR A 198 -7.63 -4.58 -7.18
CA TYR A 198 -6.47 -4.46 -6.30
C TYR A 198 -6.78 -4.93 -4.87
N MET A 199 -7.97 -4.61 -4.35
CA MET A 199 -8.42 -5.09 -3.03
C MET A 199 -8.41 -6.62 -2.97
N LYS A 200 -9.00 -7.28 -3.99
CA LYS A 200 -8.98 -8.73 -4.14
C LYS A 200 -7.56 -9.27 -4.12
N ALA A 201 -6.65 -8.65 -4.86
CA ALA A 201 -5.26 -9.07 -4.93
C ALA A 201 -4.55 -9.00 -3.57
N GLY A 202 -4.78 -7.93 -2.81
CA GLY A 202 -4.28 -7.77 -1.44
C GLY A 202 -4.82 -8.85 -0.50
N ILE A 203 -6.13 -9.14 -0.56
CA ILE A 203 -6.76 -10.21 0.21
C ILE A 203 -6.15 -11.57 -0.15
N GLU A 204 -5.91 -11.83 -1.42
CA GLU A 204 -5.35 -13.12 -1.87
C GLU A 204 -3.91 -13.33 -1.37
N ARG A 205 -3.06 -12.32 -1.43
CA ARG A 205 -1.61 -12.47 -1.24
C ARG A 205 -1.06 -12.10 0.12
N ALA A 206 -1.74 -11.24 0.90
CA ALA A 206 -1.28 -10.92 2.24
C ALA A 206 -1.25 -12.16 3.16
N ASN A 207 -0.28 -12.21 4.06
CA ASN A 207 -0.19 -13.28 5.06
C ASN A 207 -1.36 -13.20 6.06
N ILE A 208 -1.71 -11.99 6.49
CA ILE A 208 -2.86 -11.71 7.37
C ILE A 208 -3.65 -10.58 6.73
N VAL A 209 -4.96 -10.68 6.77
CA VAL A 209 -5.89 -9.61 6.40
C VAL A 209 -6.57 -9.12 7.68
N THR A 210 -6.59 -7.82 7.87
CA THR A 210 -7.27 -7.22 9.03
C THR A 210 -8.33 -6.22 8.60
N THR A 211 -9.23 -5.91 9.50
CA THR A 211 -10.21 -4.84 9.34
C THR A 211 -10.47 -4.17 10.68
N VAL A 212 -11.17 -3.04 10.65
CA VAL A 212 -11.25 -2.06 11.75
C VAL A 212 -12.15 -2.45 12.92
N SER A 213 -12.84 -3.58 12.86
CA SER A 213 -13.57 -4.15 14.00
C SER A 213 -13.90 -5.62 13.78
N LYS A 214 -14.21 -6.33 14.87
CA LYS A 214 -14.67 -7.73 14.78
C LYS A 214 -16.00 -7.84 14.04
N THR A 215 -16.92 -6.90 14.29
CA THR A 215 -18.23 -6.83 13.61
C THR A 215 -18.02 -6.65 12.11
N TYR A 216 -17.19 -5.68 11.72
CA TYR A 216 -16.91 -5.42 10.31
C TYR A 216 -16.23 -6.60 9.61
N ALA A 217 -15.39 -7.36 10.31
CA ALA A 217 -14.80 -8.58 9.76
C ALA A 217 -15.85 -9.66 9.40
N GLU A 218 -16.99 -9.70 10.10
CA GLU A 218 -18.10 -10.58 9.76
C GLU A 218 -19.01 -9.95 8.67
N GLU A 219 -19.31 -8.66 8.79
CA GLU A 219 -20.15 -7.94 7.82
C GLU A 219 -19.61 -8.03 6.39
N ILE A 220 -18.31 -7.77 6.18
CA ILE A 220 -17.71 -7.78 4.82
C ILE A 220 -17.71 -9.17 4.16
N LYS A 221 -18.03 -10.24 4.89
CA LYS A 221 -18.19 -11.60 4.33
C LYS A 221 -19.61 -11.86 3.83
N ASP A 222 -20.59 -11.05 4.23
CA ASP A 222 -21.94 -11.12 3.75
C ASP A 222 -22.04 -10.57 2.31
N PRO A 223 -22.71 -11.25 1.37
CA PRO A 223 -22.83 -10.78 -0.02
C PRO A 223 -23.37 -9.37 -0.17
N TYR A 224 -24.24 -8.91 0.75
CA TYR A 224 -24.81 -7.57 0.72
C TYR A 224 -23.76 -6.46 0.98
N TYR A 225 -22.82 -6.72 1.90
CA TYR A 225 -21.81 -5.73 2.31
C TYR A 225 -20.43 -5.92 1.64
N ALA A 226 -20.23 -7.04 0.96
CA ALA A 226 -18.93 -7.41 0.40
C ALA A 226 -18.60 -6.75 -0.94
N TYR A 227 -19.54 -6.04 -1.57
CA TYR A 227 -19.35 -5.39 -2.88
C TYR A 227 -18.76 -6.33 -3.96
N GLY A 228 -19.23 -7.60 -3.97
CA GLY A 228 -18.78 -8.64 -4.90
C GLY A 228 -17.62 -9.51 -4.40
N LEU A 229 -17.01 -9.21 -3.25
CA LEU A 229 -15.86 -9.97 -2.73
C LEU A 229 -16.23 -11.06 -1.70
N ALA A 230 -17.53 -11.32 -1.44
CA ALA A 230 -17.95 -12.29 -0.43
C ALA A 230 -17.32 -13.69 -0.62
N GLY A 231 -17.31 -14.20 -1.84
CA GLY A 231 -16.74 -15.51 -2.14
C GLY A 231 -15.25 -15.61 -1.79
N ILE A 232 -14.48 -14.55 -2.09
CA ILE A 232 -13.04 -14.48 -1.83
C ILE A 232 -12.79 -14.32 -0.33
N LEU A 233 -13.53 -13.44 0.35
CA LEU A 233 -13.42 -13.21 1.79
C LEU A 233 -13.74 -14.49 2.58
N ASN A 234 -14.82 -15.19 2.24
CA ASN A 234 -15.17 -16.45 2.88
C ASN A 234 -14.11 -17.55 2.62
N ALA A 235 -13.59 -17.64 1.39
CA ALA A 235 -12.52 -18.61 1.06
C ALA A 235 -11.19 -18.29 1.79
N ARG A 236 -10.99 -17.07 2.28
CA ARG A 236 -9.79 -16.60 3.00
C ARG A 236 -10.06 -16.27 4.46
N ASP A 237 -11.20 -16.69 5.02
CA ASP A 237 -11.61 -16.41 6.40
C ASP A 237 -10.54 -16.79 7.43
N TYR A 238 -9.82 -17.89 7.21
CA TYR A 238 -8.77 -18.40 8.09
C TYR A 238 -7.68 -17.36 8.42
N LYS A 239 -7.48 -16.34 7.59
CA LYS A 239 -6.49 -15.27 7.78
C LYS A 239 -7.09 -13.88 8.02
N ILE A 240 -8.43 -13.75 8.06
CA ILE A 240 -9.11 -12.47 8.31
C ILE A 240 -9.28 -12.27 9.82
N ARG A 241 -8.97 -11.05 10.30
CA ARG A 241 -9.08 -10.66 11.71
C ARG A 241 -9.67 -9.27 11.85
N GLY A 242 -10.68 -9.12 12.68
CA GLY A 242 -11.14 -7.81 13.13
C GLY A 242 -10.28 -7.30 14.29
N VAL A 243 -9.71 -6.12 14.14
CA VAL A 243 -8.86 -5.47 15.15
C VAL A 243 -9.57 -4.23 15.68
N VAL A 244 -9.49 -3.97 16.99
CA VAL A 244 -10.08 -2.79 17.67
C VAL A 244 -8.96 -1.93 18.22
#